data_b0ab9c06d7091d39a21e279f0d3e29d4
#
_entry.id   b0ab9c06d7091d39a21e279f0d3e29d4
#
_cell.length_a   1.000
_cell.length_b   1.000
_cell.length_c   1.000
_cell.angle_alpha   90.00
_cell.angle_beta   90.00
_cell.angle_gamma   90.00
#
_symmetry.space_group_name_H-M   'P 1'
#
loop_
_entity.id
_entity.type
_entity.pdbx_description
1 polymer ?
#
loop_
_entity_poly.entity_id
_entity_poly.type
_entity_poly.pdbx_seq_one_letter_code
_entity_poly.pdbx_strand_id
1 'polypeptide(L)'
;MSHKQKNSGNVLIVCLFVIIVMGYLGATLTKTNWSNQNSMTREFLGTQAWFYAQSSTEWALTEIYPLNDENPDVGSNCSNKVNGKAPSSESIDYGSCRLVSLVCDGGDKRLDSQTFYRIEAAVQCGSGLSLVERRQEIWIKD
;
A
#
# COMPACT_ATOMS: atom_id res chain seq x y z
N MET A 1 29.45 68.63 23.39
CA MET A 1 29.24 68.41 21.96
C MET A 1 29.04 66.90 21.76
N SER A 2 27.84 66.49 21.51
CA SER A 2 27.47 65.07 21.40
C SER A 2 27.62 64.57 19.93
N HIS A 3 28.55 63.70 19.70
CA HIS A 3 28.72 63.06 18.37
C HIS A 3 27.59 62.10 18.13
N LYS A 4 26.63 62.51 17.32
CA LYS A 4 25.55 61.66 16.80
C LYS A 4 26.13 60.73 15.73
N GLN A 5 26.47 59.53 16.11
CA GLN A 5 26.96 58.48 15.22
C GLN A 5 25.85 58.10 14.23
N LYS A 6 26.03 58.39 12.95
CA LYS A 6 25.16 57.97 11.85
C LYS A 6 25.40 56.48 11.53
N ASN A 7 24.68 55.59 12.19
CA ASN A 7 24.71 54.15 11.91
C ASN A 7 23.52 53.66 11.05
N SER A 8 22.95 54.51 10.18
CA SER A 8 21.75 54.14 9.45
C SER A 8 21.97 53.21 8.23
N GLY A 9 23.20 53.07 7.72
CA GLY A 9 23.48 52.22 6.58
C GLY A 9 23.65 50.73 6.94
N ASN A 10 24.17 50.45 8.13
CA ASN A 10 24.44 49.07 8.57
C ASN A 10 23.17 48.30 8.94
N VAL A 11 22.16 48.94 9.48
CA VAL A 11 20.86 48.34 9.84
C VAL A 11 20.10 47.90 8.61
N LEU A 12 20.13 48.64 7.51
CA LEU A 12 19.44 48.28 6.27
C LEU A 12 20.03 47.04 5.64
N ILE A 13 21.36 46.88 5.65
CA ILE A 13 22.03 45.69 5.13
C ILE A 13 21.67 44.46 5.98
N VAL A 14 21.64 44.57 7.29
CA VAL A 14 21.25 43.49 8.20
C VAL A 14 19.81 43.08 7.99
N CYS A 15 18.87 44.05 7.87
CA CYS A 15 17.46 43.74 7.59
C CYS A 15 17.29 43.02 6.24
N LEU A 16 17.99 43.46 5.21
CA LEU A 16 17.93 42.84 3.88
C LEU A 16 18.48 41.42 3.92
N PHE A 17 19.58 41.19 4.62
CA PHE A 17 20.13 39.83 4.81
C PHE A 17 19.16 38.91 5.56
N VAL A 18 18.52 39.35 6.63
CA VAL A 18 17.54 38.57 7.39
C VAL A 18 16.35 38.18 6.53
N ILE A 19 15.81 39.11 5.72
CA ILE A 19 14.69 38.84 4.83
C ILE A 19 15.06 37.76 3.79
N ILE A 20 16.25 37.83 3.19
CA ILE A 20 16.74 36.85 2.22
C ILE A 20 16.89 35.50 2.88
N VAL A 21 17.51 35.40 4.05
CA VAL A 21 17.72 34.14 4.76
C VAL A 21 16.39 33.51 5.20
N MET A 22 15.47 34.30 5.76
CA MET A 22 14.14 33.80 6.14
C MET A 22 13.32 33.35 4.92
N GLY A 23 13.39 34.09 3.81
CA GLY A 23 12.75 33.71 2.55
C GLY A 23 13.27 32.38 2.02
N TYR A 24 14.58 32.18 2.05
CA TYR A 24 15.20 30.91 1.62
C TYR A 24 14.82 29.74 2.53
N LEU A 25 14.86 29.93 3.85
CA LEU A 25 14.44 28.91 4.82
C LEU A 25 12.95 28.54 4.66
N GLY A 26 12.09 29.54 4.45
CA GLY A 26 10.66 29.30 4.18
C GLY A 26 10.43 28.49 2.92
N ALA A 27 11.14 28.79 1.84
CA ALA A 27 11.04 28.05 0.58
C ALA A 27 11.50 26.58 0.70
N THR A 28 12.57 26.32 1.46
CA THR A 28 13.06 24.95 1.69
C THR A 28 12.09 24.11 2.55
N LEU A 29 11.49 24.70 3.59
CA LEU A 29 10.49 24.03 4.41
C LEU A 29 9.22 23.67 3.63
N THR A 30 8.78 24.53 2.72
CA THR A 30 7.59 24.25 1.88
C THR A 30 7.85 23.06 0.95
N LYS A 31 9.05 22.96 0.39
CA LYS A 31 9.42 21.85 -0.51
C LYS A 31 9.47 20.49 0.21
N THR A 32 10.00 20.46 1.44
CA THR A 32 10.03 19.23 2.25
C THR A 32 8.64 18.78 2.70
N ASN A 33 7.75 19.70 3.03
CA ASN A 33 6.38 19.38 3.42
C ASN A 33 5.59 18.70 2.27
N TRP A 34 5.73 19.19 1.05
CA TRP A 34 5.05 18.58 -0.11
C TRP A 34 5.54 17.16 -0.39
N SER A 35 6.85 16.91 -0.28
CA SER A 35 7.42 15.57 -0.45
C SER A 35 6.89 14.59 0.61
N ASN A 36 6.77 15.03 1.86
CA ASN A 36 6.27 14.22 2.96
C ASN A 36 4.77 13.87 2.81
N GLN A 37 3.94 14.78 2.32
CA GLN A 37 2.51 14.53 2.09
C GLN A 37 2.30 13.46 1.02
N ASN A 38 3.07 13.47 -0.07
CA ASN A 38 3.00 12.44 -1.10
C ASN A 38 3.41 11.07 -0.57
N SER A 39 4.45 11.00 0.25
CA SER A 39 4.91 9.74 0.86
C SER A 39 3.85 9.20 1.82
N MET A 40 3.25 10.04 2.64
CA MET A 40 2.22 9.66 3.62
C MET A 40 0.95 9.12 2.94
N THR A 41 0.51 9.76 1.84
CA THR A 41 -0.63 9.28 1.05
C THR A 41 -0.36 7.91 0.44
N ARG A 42 0.82 7.70 -0.12
CA ARG A 42 1.20 6.41 -0.71
C ARG A 42 1.35 5.31 0.34
N GLU A 43 1.84 5.63 1.52
CA GLU A 43 1.94 4.70 2.64
C GLU A 43 0.55 4.28 3.13
N PHE A 44 -0.37 5.23 3.29
CA PHE A 44 -1.76 4.95 3.65
C PHE A 44 -2.46 4.04 2.62
N LEU A 45 -2.37 4.38 1.33
CA LEU A 45 -2.92 3.56 0.26
C LEU A 45 -2.26 2.18 0.18
N GLY A 46 -0.95 2.12 0.47
CA GLY A 46 -0.21 0.87 0.54
C GLY A 46 -0.69 -0.04 1.66
N THR A 47 -1.01 0.53 2.82
CA THR A 47 -1.58 -0.21 3.95
C THR A 47 -2.99 -0.71 3.63
N GLN A 48 -3.83 0.11 3.01
CA GLN A 48 -5.15 -0.32 2.55
C GLN A 48 -5.06 -1.46 1.53
N ALA A 49 -4.19 -1.32 0.53
CA ALA A 49 -3.98 -2.36 -0.48
C ALA A 49 -3.52 -3.69 0.14
N TRP A 50 -2.66 -3.62 1.16
CA TRP A 50 -2.20 -4.80 1.88
C TRP A 50 -3.34 -5.49 2.65
N PHE A 51 -4.17 -4.71 3.37
CA PHE A 51 -5.32 -5.26 4.09
C PHE A 51 -6.31 -5.94 3.15
N TYR A 52 -6.61 -5.34 2.00
CA TYR A 52 -7.51 -5.94 1.03
C TYR A 52 -6.91 -7.18 0.35
N ALA A 53 -5.61 -7.21 0.10
CA ALA A 53 -4.93 -8.40 -0.39
C ALA A 53 -5.00 -9.54 0.63
N GLN A 54 -4.77 -9.25 1.92
CA GLN A 54 -4.93 -10.20 3.01
C GLN A 54 -6.37 -10.73 3.11
N SER A 55 -7.37 -9.85 3.08
CA SER A 55 -8.78 -10.23 3.11
C SER A 55 -9.16 -11.13 1.92
N SER A 56 -8.59 -10.85 0.76
CA SER A 56 -8.84 -11.66 -0.45
C SER A 56 -8.24 -13.06 -0.33
N THR A 57 -7.05 -13.20 0.27
CA THR A 57 -6.44 -14.52 0.52
C THR A 57 -7.21 -15.29 1.58
N GLU A 58 -7.71 -14.63 2.63
CA GLU A 58 -8.56 -15.26 3.64
C GLU A 58 -9.90 -15.72 3.07
N TRP A 59 -10.53 -14.90 2.21
CA TRP A 59 -11.72 -15.33 1.48
C TRP A 59 -11.44 -16.58 0.64
N ALA A 60 -10.33 -16.60 -0.09
CA ALA A 60 -9.94 -17.76 -0.87
C ALA A 60 -9.75 -19.02 0.00
N LEU A 61 -9.20 -18.88 1.20
CA LEU A 61 -9.08 -19.97 2.17
C LEU A 61 -10.45 -20.52 2.57
N THR A 62 -11.45 -19.67 2.80
CA THR A 62 -12.80 -20.13 3.16
C THR A 62 -13.48 -20.87 2.02
N GLU A 63 -13.16 -20.52 0.77
CA GLU A 63 -13.68 -21.24 -0.40
C GLU A 63 -12.97 -22.59 -0.60
N ILE A 64 -11.68 -22.68 -0.27
CA ILE A 64 -10.89 -23.91 -0.41
C ILE A 64 -11.20 -24.89 0.73
N TYR A 65 -11.33 -24.38 1.95
CA TYR A 65 -11.63 -25.16 3.16
C TYR A 65 -13.01 -24.79 3.74
N PRO A 66 -14.10 -25.18 3.11
CA PRO A 66 -15.43 -24.88 3.63
C PRO A 66 -15.68 -25.58 4.97
N LEU A 67 -16.28 -24.86 5.92
CA LEU A 67 -16.47 -25.32 7.32
C LEU A 67 -17.28 -26.61 7.47
N ASN A 68 -18.04 -27.00 6.45
CA ASN A 68 -18.91 -28.18 6.49
C ASN A 68 -18.34 -29.39 5.74
N ASP A 69 -17.08 -29.32 5.34
CA ASP A 69 -16.40 -30.40 4.60
C ASP A 69 -15.17 -30.86 5.39
N GLU A 70 -15.21 -32.10 5.86
CA GLU A 70 -14.11 -32.66 6.68
C GLU A 70 -12.89 -33.04 5.82
N ASN A 71 -13.08 -33.27 4.51
CA ASN A 71 -12.01 -33.64 3.58
C ASN A 71 -12.15 -32.88 2.27
N PRO A 72 -11.89 -31.57 2.26
CA PRO A 72 -12.03 -30.74 1.07
C PRO A 72 -10.99 -31.12 0.01
N ASP A 73 -11.42 -31.26 -1.23
CA ASP A 73 -10.51 -31.39 -2.38
C ASP A 73 -9.87 -30.03 -2.69
N VAL A 74 -8.69 -29.80 -2.14
CA VAL A 74 -7.95 -28.53 -2.25
C VAL A 74 -7.66 -28.19 -3.71
N GLY A 75 -7.26 -29.16 -4.54
CA GLY A 75 -6.94 -28.94 -5.94
C GLY A 75 -8.15 -28.52 -6.76
N SER A 76 -9.28 -29.22 -6.59
CA SER A 76 -10.54 -28.90 -7.25
C SER A 76 -11.09 -27.54 -6.81
N ASN A 77 -11.09 -27.26 -5.50
CA ASN A 77 -11.56 -25.98 -4.95
C ASN A 77 -10.67 -24.81 -5.39
N CYS A 78 -9.35 -24.99 -5.43
CA CYS A 78 -8.38 -24.04 -5.95
C CYS A 78 -8.72 -23.64 -7.40
N SER A 79 -8.93 -24.63 -8.27
CA SER A 79 -9.19 -24.39 -9.68
C SER A 79 -10.58 -23.82 -9.95
N ASN A 80 -11.61 -24.32 -9.26
CA ASN A 80 -13.00 -24.05 -9.61
C ASN A 80 -13.62 -22.90 -8.79
N LYS A 81 -13.18 -22.70 -7.54
CA LYS A 81 -13.78 -21.71 -6.64
C LYS A 81 -12.95 -20.43 -6.49
N VAL A 82 -11.63 -20.50 -6.68
CA VAL A 82 -10.74 -19.35 -6.51
C VAL A 82 -10.30 -18.76 -7.85
N ASN A 83 -9.78 -19.59 -8.77
CA ASN A 83 -9.28 -19.09 -10.05
C ASN A 83 -10.37 -18.46 -10.91
N GLY A 84 -10.13 -17.20 -11.33
CA GLY A 84 -11.08 -16.43 -12.13
C GLY A 84 -12.34 -16.00 -11.38
N LYS A 85 -12.37 -16.18 -10.06
CA LYS A 85 -13.41 -15.67 -9.18
C LYS A 85 -12.88 -14.48 -8.40
N ALA A 86 -13.80 -13.66 -7.95
CA ALA A 86 -13.49 -12.54 -7.04
C ALA A 86 -14.52 -12.57 -5.91
N PRO A 87 -14.13 -12.16 -4.70
CA PRO A 87 -15.09 -11.94 -3.64
C PRO A 87 -16.19 -10.99 -4.12
N SER A 88 -17.44 -11.29 -3.76
CA SER A 88 -18.55 -10.37 -4.02
C SER A 88 -18.36 -9.08 -3.22
N SER A 89 -18.98 -7.99 -3.66
CA SER A 89 -18.99 -6.73 -2.90
C SER A 89 -19.63 -6.86 -1.51
N GLU A 90 -20.46 -7.89 -1.30
CA GLU A 90 -21.02 -8.23 0.01
C GLU A 90 -19.99 -8.89 0.93
N SER A 91 -19.00 -9.61 0.34
CA SER A 91 -17.93 -10.26 1.11
C SER A 91 -16.77 -9.32 1.39
N ILE A 92 -16.34 -8.56 0.39
CA ILE A 92 -15.25 -7.58 0.51
C ILE A 92 -15.59 -6.32 -0.28
N ASP A 93 -15.80 -5.22 0.43
CA ASP A 93 -15.90 -3.89 -0.19
C ASP A 93 -14.52 -3.25 -0.28
N TYR A 94 -13.96 -3.18 -1.46
CA TYR A 94 -12.63 -2.62 -1.72
C TYR A 94 -12.59 -1.07 -1.68
N GLY A 95 -13.73 -0.40 -1.60
CA GLY A 95 -13.81 1.07 -1.57
C GLY A 95 -13.13 1.71 -2.79
N SER A 96 -12.06 2.48 -2.56
CA SER A 96 -11.25 3.11 -3.63
C SER A 96 -10.17 2.20 -4.22
N CYS A 97 -10.09 0.96 -3.77
CA CYS A 97 -9.14 -0.04 -4.24
C CYS A 97 -9.81 -1.02 -5.23
N ARG A 98 -9.00 -1.82 -5.88
CA ARG A 98 -9.50 -2.89 -6.76
C ARG A 98 -8.64 -4.14 -6.64
N LEU A 99 -9.27 -5.28 -6.68
CA LEU A 99 -8.58 -6.56 -6.86
C LEU A 99 -8.10 -6.65 -8.31
N VAL A 100 -6.80 -6.83 -8.49
CA VAL A 100 -6.16 -6.98 -9.82
C VAL A 100 -6.13 -8.44 -10.23
N SER A 101 -5.73 -9.29 -9.31
CA SER A 101 -5.68 -10.74 -9.52
C SER A 101 -5.86 -11.49 -8.22
N LEU A 102 -6.53 -12.63 -8.32
CA LEU A 102 -6.59 -13.64 -7.29
C LEU A 102 -6.37 -14.98 -7.99
N VAL A 103 -5.26 -15.62 -7.68
CA VAL A 103 -4.82 -16.84 -8.36
C VAL A 103 -4.46 -17.88 -7.31
N CYS A 104 -4.93 -19.09 -7.53
CA CYS A 104 -4.50 -20.26 -6.80
C CYS A 104 -3.81 -21.21 -7.79
N ASP A 105 -2.55 -21.51 -7.57
CA ASP A 105 -1.77 -22.41 -8.41
C ASP A 105 -1.01 -23.45 -7.56
N GLY A 106 -0.62 -24.54 -8.18
CA GLY A 106 0.13 -25.59 -7.50
C GLY A 106 -0.32 -26.99 -7.88
N GLY A 107 -0.08 -27.95 -6.99
CA GLY A 107 -0.32 -29.37 -7.25
C GLY A 107 0.91 -30.08 -7.81
N ASP A 108 1.87 -29.37 -8.38
CA ASP A 108 3.11 -29.92 -8.90
C ASP A 108 4.20 -30.02 -7.84
N LYS A 109 4.08 -29.25 -6.77
CA LYS A 109 5.06 -29.21 -5.69
C LYS A 109 4.68 -30.20 -4.60
N ARG A 110 5.45 -31.26 -4.49
CA ARG A 110 5.29 -32.28 -3.45
C ARG A 110 6.48 -32.24 -2.50
N LEU A 111 6.19 -32.18 -1.21
CA LEU A 111 7.15 -32.34 -0.17
C LEU A 111 6.61 -33.37 0.81
N ASP A 112 7.39 -34.41 1.08
CA ASP A 112 7.05 -35.47 2.04
C ASP A 112 5.64 -36.08 1.81
N SER A 113 5.32 -36.37 0.54
CA SER A 113 4.04 -36.91 0.08
C SER A 113 2.83 -35.95 0.18
N GLN A 114 3.03 -34.73 0.61
CA GLN A 114 2.00 -33.68 0.63
C GLN A 114 2.08 -32.78 -0.60
N THR A 115 0.93 -32.40 -1.13
CA THR A 115 0.82 -31.48 -2.25
C THR A 115 0.63 -30.07 -1.73
N PHE A 116 1.34 -29.09 -2.31
CA PHE A 116 1.27 -27.70 -1.91
C PHE A 116 0.68 -26.84 -3.01
N TYR A 117 -0.14 -25.90 -2.61
CA TYR A 117 -0.74 -24.87 -3.47
C TYR A 117 -0.37 -23.49 -2.95
N ARG A 118 -0.29 -22.53 -3.86
CA ARG A 118 -0.01 -21.13 -3.58
C ARG A 118 -1.21 -20.28 -3.97
N ILE A 119 -1.66 -19.44 -3.05
CA ILE A 119 -2.67 -18.41 -3.31
C ILE A 119 -1.96 -17.06 -3.34
N GLU A 120 -2.16 -16.31 -4.41
CA GLU A 120 -1.63 -14.96 -4.57
C GLU A 120 -2.79 -14.00 -4.86
N ALA A 121 -2.89 -12.94 -4.05
CA ALA A 121 -3.81 -11.83 -4.27
C ALA A 121 -3.04 -10.55 -4.54
N ALA A 122 -3.40 -9.80 -5.58
CA ALA A 122 -2.86 -8.48 -5.89
C ALA A 122 -3.97 -7.45 -5.86
N VAL A 123 -3.77 -6.38 -5.09
CA VAL A 123 -4.72 -5.28 -4.95
C VAL A 123 -4.03 -3.96 -5.23
N GLN A 124 -4.71 -3.10 -5.98
CA GLN A 124 -4.29 -1.72 -6.28
C GLN A 124 -5.22 -0.72 -5.60
N CYS A 125 -4.62 0.31 -4.98
CA CYS A 125 -5.33 1.44 -4.38
C CYS A 125 -4.81 2.77 -4.94
N GLY A 126 -5.69 3.76 -5.04
CA GLY A 126 -5.36 5.08 -5.55
C GLY A 126 -5.39 5.19 -7.07
N SER A 127 -4.85 6.28 -7.59
CA SER A 127 -4.84 6.57 -9.03
C SER A 127 -3.63 7.45 -9.41
N GLY A 128 -3.27 7.44 -10.69
CA GLY A 128 -2.21 8.28 -11.23
C GLY A 128 -0.87 8.08 -10.50
N LEU A 129 -0.27 9.18 -10.04
CA LEU A 129 1.02 9.16 -9.35
C LEU A 129 0.96 8.54 -7.93
N SER A 130 -0.24 8.43 -7.36
CA SER A 130 -0.46 7.83 -6.05
C SER A 130 -0.93 6.38 -6.13
N LEU A 131 -0.93 5.76 -7.30
CA LEU A 131 -1.28 4.35 -7.46
C LEU A 131 -0.26 3.46 -6.74
N VAL A 132 -0.76 2.57 -5.90
CA VAL A 132 0.04 1.61 -5.13
C VAL A 132 -0.55 0.22 -5.29
N GLU A 133 0.28 -0.77 -5.55
CA GLU A 133 -0.09 -2.18 -5.58
C GLU A 133 0.58 -2.91 -4.43
N ARG A 134 -0.16 -3.83 -3.82
CA ARG A 134 0.37 -4.81 -2.85
C ARG A 134 -0.06 -6.21 -3.24
N ARG A 135 0.82 -7.14 -2.98
CA ARG A 135 0.60 -8.58 -3.20
C ARG A 135 0.75 -9.30 -1.88
N GLN A 136 -0.14 -10.27 -1.67
CA GLN A 136 -0.09 -11.20 -0.56
C GLN A 136 -0.04 -12.61 -1.11
N GLU A 137 0.87 -13.40 -0.58
CA GLU A 137 1.05 -14.80 -0.95
C GLU A 137 0.94 -15.68 0.28
N ILE A 138 0.21 -16.77 0.17
CA ILE A 138 0.11 -17.81 1.19
C ILE A 138 0.27 -19.19 0.57
N TRP A 139 0.83 -20.10 1.33
CA TRP A 139 0.99 -21.52 0.94
C TRP A 139 0.08 -22.40 1.77
N ILE A 140 -0.59 -23.29 1.11
CA ILE A 140 -1.51 -24.25 1.69
C ILE A 140 -1.14 -25.67 1.25
N LYS A 141 -1.60 -26.65 1.98
CA LYS A 141 -1.36 -28.06 1.68
C LYS A 141 -2.67 -28.82 1.56
N ASP A 142 -2.63 -29.88 0.76
CA ASP A 142 -3.69 -30.87 0.66
C ASP A 142 -3.47 -31.97 1.71
#